data_5a015857dcbf71026c39bf38cc371f4f
#
_entry.id   5a015857dcbf71026c39bf38cc371f4f
#
_cell.length_a   1.000
_cell.length_b   1.000
_cell.length_c   1.000
_cell.angle_alpha   90.00
_cell.angle_beta   90.00
_cell.angle_gamma   90.00
#
_symmetry.space_group_name_H-M   'P 1'
#
loop_
_entity.id
_entity.type
_entity.pdbx_description
1 polymer ?
#
loop_
_entity_poly.entity_id
_entity_poly.type
_entity_poly.pdbx_seq_one_letter_code
_entity_poly.pdbx_strand_id
1 'polypeptide(L)'
;MWYNCGMKIKVFLAVLACKCCRSLIRFLGRGGTDFPGRVALKICPNLLGELARNVTTVIVTGTNGKTTTSRMIEQSWTDAGISFFANKSGANLLSGVTAEFAVHSSLTGKCRYTHALIESDEAAFKAISRFVDAKAVVVTNVFRDQLDRYGEVTHTLDNIRIGIENSKNAVLCVNADDSLCASLHDVLPNPVVFFGVDTPIYHDRVEELSDAPYCIRCKHEYVYDYVTYGHLGSYRGYHRPQPQVHVTKVLRTDDEHSEVIFEENGKQVPASIHLPGGYNIYNACACMAAASVMGIDMELAAKSLSSFACGFGRMEKFRINDAD
;
A
#
# COMPACT_ATOMS: atom_id res chain seq x y z
N MET A 1 0.37 23.62 31.24
CA MET A 1 1.79 23.23 31.43
C MET A 1 1.94 21.80 31.98
N TRP A 2 1.20 21.37 32.99
CA TRP A 2 1.24 20.02 33.59
C TRP A 2 0.86 18.86 32.67
N TYR A 3 -0.13 19.07 31.79
CA TYR A 3 -0.59 18.03 30.84
C TYR A 3 0.51 17.60 29.86
N ASN A 4 1.31 18.55 29.38
CA ASN A 4 2.45 18.28 28.47
C ASN A 4 3.60 17.51 29.14
N CYS A 5 3.83 17.70 30.44
CA CYS A 5 4.90 17.00 31.15
C CYS A 5 4.54 15.53 31.37
N GLY A 6 3.30 15.24 31.78
CA GLY A 6 2.81 13.87 31.96
C GLY A 6 2.79 13.05 30.67
N MET A 7 2.44 13.68 29.53
CA MET A 7 2.46 13.01 28.23
C MET A 7 3.90 12.65 27.82
N LYS A 8 4.86 13.54 27.98
CA LYS A 8 6.28 13.27 27.66
C LYS A 8 6.85 12.11 28.46
N ILE A 9 6.51 12.01 29.76
CA ILE A 9 6.93 10.88 30.60
C ILE A 9 6.33 9.57 30.11
N LYS A 10 5.02 9.54 29.76
CA LYS A 10 4.36 8.35 29.21
C LYS A 10 5.00 7.90 27.89
N VAL A 11 5.30 8.84 26.99
CA VAL A 11 5.99 8.54 25.71
C VAL A 11 7.36 7.93 26.00
N PHE A 12 8.15 8.53 26.89
CA PHE A 12 9.47 8.01 27.27
C PHE A 12 9.37 6.57 27.79
N LEU A 13 8.49 6.31 28.76
CA LEU A 13 8.31 4.97 29.35
C LEU A 13 7.81 3.96 28.32
N ALA A 14 6.87 4.35 27.44
CA ALA A 14 6.33 3.49 26.41
C ALA A 14 7.37 3.11 25.36
N VAL A 15 8.18 4.08 24.89
CA VAL A 15 9.27 3.83 23.94
C VAL A 15 10.35 2.94 24.56
N LEU A 16 10.73 3.21 25.82
CA LEU A 16 11.70 2.40 26.55
C LEU A 16 11.20 0.95 26.69
N ALA A 17 9.98 0.76 27.19
CA ALA A 17 9.37 -0.55 27.35
C ALA A 17 9.31 -1.32 26.01
N CYS A 18 8.89 -0.65 24.92
CA CYS A 18 8.86 -1.24 23.58
C CYS A 18 10.24 -1.74 23.15
N LYS A 19 11.27 -0.91 23.29
CA LYS A 19 12.65 -1.27 22.90
C LYS A 19 13.22 -2.39 23.76
N CYS A 20 13.00 -2.37 25.07
CA CYS A 20 13.42 -3.45 25.96
C CYS A 20 12.72 -4.77 25.62
N CYS A 21 11.38 -4.76 25.43
CA CYS A 21 10.62 -5.96 25.03
C CYS A 21 11.13 -6.53 23.70
N ARG A 22 11.37 -5.65 22.70
CA ARG A 22 11.87 -6.10 21.39
C ARG A 22 13.27 -6.72 21.50
N SER A 23 14.15 -6.12 22.28
CA SER A 23 15.51 -6.65 22.51
C SER A 23 15.47 -8.01 23.19
N LEU A 24 14.62 -8.17 24.21
CA LEU A 24 14.45 -9.43 24.92
C LEU A 24 13.90 -10.55 24.02
N ILE A 25 12.87 -10.25 23.20
CA ILE A 25 12.28 -11.21 22.27
C ILE A 25 13.33 -11.68 21.25
N ARG A 26 14.13 -10.73 20.72
CA ARG A 26 15.24 -11.06 19.79
C ARG A 26 16.30 -11.93 20.46
N PHE A 27 16.67 -11.62 21.71
CA PHE A 27 17.63 -12.41 22.47
C PHE A 27 17.15 -13.86 22.69
N LEU A 28 15.82 -14.05 22.85
CA LEU A 28 15.19 -15.36 22.99
C LEU A 28 15.00 -16.09 21.64
N GLY A 29 15.52 -15.57 20.53
CA GLY A 29 15.42 -16.17 19.19
C GLY A 29 13.99 -16.19 18.62
N ARG A 30 13.06 -15.41 19.20
CA ARG A 30 11.66 -15.34 18.75
C ARG A 30 11.45 -14.11 17.85
N GLY A 31 10.76 -14.32 16.73
CA GLY A 31 10.20 -13.23 15.92
C GLY A 31 8.90 -12.75 16.58
N GLY A 32 8.73 -11.45 16.76
CA GLY A 32 7.47 -10.90 17.29
C GLY A 32 7.55 -9.36 17.29
N THR A 33 6.82 -8.75 16.37
CA THR A 33 6.75 -7.28 16.25
C THR A 33 5.55 -6.71 17.00
N ASP A 34 4.52 -7.51 17.22
CA ASP A 34 3.23 -7.07 17.76
C ASP A 34 3.26 -6.87 19.29
N PHE A 35 3.84 -7.82 20.05
CA PHE A 35 3.85 -7.76 21.51
C PHE A 35 4.51 -6.51 22.09
N PRO A 36 5.70 -6.05 21.62
CA PRO A 36 6.31 -4.81 22.12
C PRO A 36 5.42 -3.59 21.96
N GLY A 37 4.71 -3.50 20.84
CA GLY A 37 3.77 -2.43 20.57
C GLY A 37 2.53 -2.48 21.46
N ARG A 38 2.00 -3.66 21.74
CA ARG A 38 0.88 -3.83 22.71
C ARG A 38 1.27 -3.33 24.10
N VAL A 39 2.48 -3.65 24.55
CA VAL A 39 2.99 -3.14 25.85
C VAL A 39 3.09 -1.63 25.84
N ALA A 40 3.66 -1.06 24.77
CA ALA A 40 3.80 0.38 24.63
C ALA A 40 2.45 1.12 24.61
N LEU A 41 1.47 0.59 23.86
CA LEU A 41 0.11 1.16 23.78
C LEU A 41 -0.65 1.08 25.10
N LYS A 42 -0.40 0.07 25.98
CA LYS A 42 -0.95 0.04 27.34
C LYS A 42 -0.42 1.17 28.22
N ILE A 43 0.84 1.57 28.03
CA ILE A 43 1.48 2.67 28.79
C ILE A 43 1.02 4.02 28.22
N CYS A 44 1.03 4.16 26.90
CA CYS A 44 0.66 5.39 26.20
C CYS A 44 -0.28 5.06 25.00
N PRO A 45 -1.61 5.09 25.18
CA PRO A 45 -2.55 4.75 24.11
C PRO A 45 -2.44 5.62 22.84
N ASN A 46 -1.99 6.87 22.97
CA ASN A 46 -1.77 7.80 21.85
C ASN A 46 -0.32 7.79 21.36
N LEU A 47 0.47 6.77 21.68
CA LEU A 47 1.89 6.74 21.37
C LEU A 47 2.16 6.91 19.87
N LEU A 48 1.42 6.20 19.02
CA LEU A 48 1.60 6.29 17.56
C LEU A 48 1.42 7.72 17.06
N GLY A 49 0.37 8.43 17.51
CA GLY A 49 0.12 9.82 17.12
C GLY A 49 1.25 10.78 17.58
N GLU A 50 1.82 10.54 18.75
CA GLU A 50 2.96 11.34 19.23
C GLU A 50 4.24 11.10 18.41
N LEU A 51 4.49 9.84 18.02
CA LEU A 51 5.70 9.46 17.27
C LEU A 51 5.59 9.84 15.77
N ALA A 52 4.40 9.80 15.19
CA ALA A 52 4.16 10.09 13.78
C ALA A 52 4.01 11.59 13.46
N ARG A 53 3.83 12.45 14.45
CA ARG A 53 3.47 13.88 14.30
C ARG A 53 4.29 14.66 13.28
N ASN A 54 5.58 14.37 13.14
CA ASN A 54 6.49 15.06 12.23
C ASN A 54 7.12 14.12 11.20
N VAL A 55 6.42 13.05 10.86
CA VAL A 55 6.88 12.05 9.89
C VAL A 55 5.90 12.05 8.73
N THR A 56 6.39 12.35 7.53
CA THR A 56 5.60 12.21 6.31
C THR A 56 5.32 10.74 6.07
N THR A 57 4.06 10.33 6.16
CA THR A 57 3.70 8.93 6.11
C THR A 57 2.90 8.61 4.85
N VAL A 58 3.26 7.54 4.16
CA VAL A 58 2.46 6.89 3.10
C VAL A 58 1.96 5.56 3.63
N ILE A 59 0.67 5.29 3.44
CA ILE A 59 0.04 4.04 3.86
C ILE A 59 -0.38 3.26 2.61
N VAL A 60 -0.02 1.98 2.55
CA VAL A 60 -0.44 1.05 1.49
C VAL A 60 -1.41 0.05 2.08
N THR A 61 -2.61 -0.03 1.52
CA THR A 61 -3.68 -0.94 1.94
C THR A 61 -4.38 -1.56 0.73
N GLY A 62 -5.32 -2.47 0.96
CA GLY A 62 -6.04 -3.22 -0.07
C GLY A 62 -5.82 -4.73 0.05
N THR A 63 -6.57 -5.55 -0.67
CA THR A 63 -6.57 -7.00 -0.47
C THR A 63 -5.27 -7.65 -0.94
N ASN A 64 -4.85 -7.40 -2.17
CA ASN A 64 -3.67 -8.04 -2.77
C ASN A 64 -2.61 -7.00 -3.17
N GLY A 65 -1.35 -7.46 -3.27
CA GLY A 65 -0.25 -6.64 -3.79
C GLY A 65 0.37 -5.65 -2.81
N LYS A 66 -0.15 -5.47 -1.59
CA LYS A 66 0.36 -4.53 -0.58
C LYS A 66 1.87 -4.59 -0.39
N THR A 67 2.39 -5.79 -0.10
CA THR A 67 3.82 -5.98 0.17
C THR A 67 4.69 -5.69 -1.05
N THR A 68 4.26 -6.15 -2.23
CA THR A 68 5.00 -5.91 -3.48
C THR A 68 5.02 -4.43 -3.82
N THR A 69 3.87 -3.76 -3.76
CA THR A 69 3.76 -2.30 -3.95
C THR A 69 4.62 -1.53 -2.96
N SER A 70 4.57 -1.90 -1.66
CA SER A 70 5.40 -1.26 -0.62
C SER A 70 6.90 -1.42 -0.94
N ARG A 71 7.33 -2.61 -1.36
CA ARG A 71 8.73 -2.84 -1.74
C ARG A 71 9.18 -2.05 -2.96
N MET A 72 8.31 -1.91 -3.97
CA MET A 72 8.58 -1.05 -5.13
C MET A 72 8.71 0.42 -4.71
N ILE A 73 7.85 0.89 -3.79
CA ILE A 73 7.94 2.24 -3.22
C ILE A 73 9.22 2.41 -2.41
N GLU A 74 9.60 1.43 -1.56
CA GLU A 74 10.86 1.44 -0.81
C GLU A 74 12.07 1.60 -1.75
N GLN A 75 12.09 0.88 -2.87
CA GLN A 75 13.15 1.01 -3.88
C GLN A 75 13.17 2.42 -4.48
N SER A 76 12.01 2.92 -4.90
CA SER A 76 11.89 4.27 -5.47
C SER A 76 12.34 5.35 -4.47
N TRP A 77 11.98 5.23 -3.19
CA TRP A 77 12.41 6.17 -2.16
C TRP A 77 13.91 6.08 -1.87
N THR A 78 14.47 4.87 -1.91
CA THR A 78 15.91 4.65 -1.75
C THR A 78 16.70 5.33 -2.86
N ASP A 79 16.28 5.14 -4.10
CA ASP A 79 16.93 5.72 -5.28
C ASP A 79 16.75 7.25 -5.33
N ALA A 80 15.65 7.76 -4.79
CA ALA A 80 15.40 9.20 -4.61
C ALA A 80 16.15 9.81 -3.41
N GLY A 81 16.89 9.02 -2.62
CA GLY A 81 17.62 9.49 -1.46
C GLY A 81 16.74 9.92 -0.28
N ILE A 82 15.48 9.45 -0.23
CA ILE A 82 14.55 9.75 0.86
C ILE A 82 14.95 8.95 2.11
N SER A 83 15.07 9.64 3.26
CA SER A 83 15.34 8.99 4.54
C SER A 83 14.05 8.48 5.16
N PHE A 84 13.83 7.17 5.14
CA PHE A 84 12.60 6.54 5.58
C PHE A 84 12.83 5.25 6.38
N PHE A 85 11.77 4.79 7.02
CA PHE A 85 11.63 3.40 7.49
C PHE A 85 10.29 2.82 7.01
N ALA A 86 10.23 1.50 6.94
CA ALA A 86 9.02 0.76 6.63
C ALA A 86 8.75 -0.31 7.69
N ASN A 87 7.48 -0.65 7.94
CA ASN A 87 7.15 -1.78 8.77
C ASN A 87 7.42 -3.09 8.01
N LYS A 88 7.92 -4.09 8.72
CA LYS A 88 8.18 -5.40 8.12
C LYS A 88 6.87 -6.16 7.87
N SER A 89 6.88 -7.05 6.89
CA SER A 89 5.79 -8.01 6.67
C SER A 89 5.41 -8.71 7.97
N GLY A 90 4.11 -8.76 8.27
CA GLY A 90 3.56 -9.27 9.54
C GLY A 90 3.47 -8.24 10.68
N ALA A 91 3.98 -7.01 10.52
CA ALA A 91 3.80 -5.92 11.48
C ALA A 91 2.75 -4.89 11.00
N ASN A 92 1.71 -5.36 10.34
CA ASN A 92 0.67 -4.58 9.67
C ASN A 92 -0.52 -4.19 10.57
N LEU A 93 -0.52 -4.61 11.83
CA LEU A 93 -1.49 -4.20 12.85
C LEU A 93 -1.05 -2.92 13.56
N LEU A 94 -1.99 -2.23 14.22
CA LEU A 94 -1.73 -1.00 14.99
C LEU A 94 -0.55 -1.15 15.96
N SER A 95 -0.47 -2.26 16.68
CA SER A 95 0.61 -2.54 17.64
C SER A 95 1.96 -2.74 16.94
N GLY A 96 1.98 -3.46 15.82
CA GLY A 96 3.19 -3.66 15.00
C GLY A 96 3.72 -2.34 14.45
N VAL A 97 2.86 -1.55 13.84
CA VAL A 97 3.20 -0.20 13.33
C VAL A 97 3.71 0.70 14.45
N THR A 98 3.03 0.71 15.63
CA THR A 98 3.48 1.47 16.79
C THR A 98 4.87 1.05 17.27
N ALA A 99 5.15 -0.27 17.26
CA ALA A 99 6.45 -0.79 17.63
C ALA A 99 7.54 -0.33 16.65
N GLU A 100 7.28 -0.32 15.36
CA GLU A 100 8.24 0.19 14.36
C GLU A 100 8.52 1.68 14.56
N PHE A 101 7.50 2.51 14.74
CA PHE A 101 7.71 3.93 15.07
C PHE A 101 8.52 4.10 16.36
N ALA A 102 8.23 3.34 17.43
CA ALA A 102 8.95 3.43 18.69
C ALA A 102 10.42 3.03 18.56
N VAL A 103 10.73 2.00 17.78
CA VAL A 103 12.11 1.56 17.55
C VAL A 103 12.92 2.60 16.78
N HIS A 104 12.31 3.23 15.81
CA HIS A 104 12.94 4.26 14.98
C HIS A 104 12.91 5.67 15.60
N SER A 105 12.36 5.81 16.82
CA SER A 105 12.36 7.05 17.57
C SER A 105 13.38 7.06 18.71
N SER A 106 13.80 8.25 19.13
CA SER A 106 14.53 8.45 20.38
C SER A 106 13.61 8.19 21.59
N LEU A 107 14.17 8.08 22.79
CA LEU A 107 13.39 7.96 24.03
C LEU A 107 12.51 9.18 24.29
N THR A 108 12.83 10.32 23.71
CA THR A 108 12.01 11.54 23.80
C THR A 108 10.88 11.57 22.77
N GLY A 109 10.71 10.53 21.95
CA GLY A 109 9.67 10.41 20.95
C GLY A 109 9.98 11.06 19.59
N LYS A 110 11.21 11.58 19.37
CA LYS A 110 11.60 12.15 18.08
C LYS A 110 12.01 11.01 17.13
N CYS A 111 11.32 10.86 16.01
CA CYS A 111 11.69 9.91 14.96
C CYS A 111 13.04 10.30 14.33
N ARG A 112 13.83 9.30 13.95
CA ARG A 112 15.14 9.47 13.29
C ARG A 112 15.02 9.69 11.78
N TYR A 113 13.87 9.31 11.20
CA TYR A 113 13.57 9.37 9.79
C TYR A 113 12.56 10.47 9.51
N THR A 114 12.61 11.02 8.32
CA THR A 114 11.68 12.06 7.87
C THR A 114 10.40 11.46 7.28
N HIS A 115 10.49 10.21 6.80
CA HIS A 115 9.37 9.52 6.16
C HIS A 115 9.13 8.14 6.77
N ALA A 116 7.90 7.65 6.62
CA ALA A 116 7.50 6.30 6.96
C ALA A 116 6.62 5.72 5.85
N LEU A 117 6.90 4.49 5.46
CA LEU A 117 6.04 3.71 4.59
C LEU A 117 5.38 2.60 5.40
N ILE A 118 4.06 2.60 5.44
CA ILE A 118 3.29 1.69 6.28
C ILE A 118 2.44 0.78 5.41
N GLU A 119 2.75 -0.51 5.42
CA GLU A 119 1.84 -1.55 4.94
C GLU A 119 0.83 -1.87 6.04
N SER A 120 -0.46 -1.83 5.71
CA SER A 120 -1.54 -2.11 6.66
C SER A 120 -2.62 -2.97 6.01
N ASP A 121 -3.15 -3.93 6.76
CA ASP A 121 -4.39 -4.55 6.33
C ASP A 121 -5.57 -3.58 6.51
N GLU A 122 -6.70 -3.90 5.91
CA GLU A 122 -7.82 -2.99 5.77
C GLU A 122 -8.48 -2.68 7.12
N ALA A 123 -8.55 -3.67 8.01
CA ALA A 123 -9.12 -3.50 9.34
C ALA A 123 -8.18 -2.70 10.26
N ALA A 124 -6.87 -2.95 10.16
CA ALA A 124 -5.86 -2.22 10.91
C ALA A 124 -5.72 -0.77 10.41
N PHE A 125 -5.86 -0.52 9.11
CA PHE A 125 -5.82 0.82 8.53
C PHE A 125 -6.85 1.76 9.19
N LYS A 126 -8.08 1.30 9.41
CA LYS A 126 -9.11 2.02 10.16
C LYS A 126 -8.65 2.45 11.55
N ALA A 127 -7.83 1.66 12.21
CA ALA A 127 -7.32 1.96 13.55
C ALA A 127 -6.07 2.88 13.50
N ILE A 128 -5.14 2.63 12.57
CA ILE A 128 -3.89 3.38 12.38
C ILE A 128 -4.19 4.82 11.94
N SER A 129 -5.11 5.01 11.01
CA SER A 129 -5.47 6.31 10.43
C SER A 129 -6.01 7.33 11.46
N ARG A 130 -6.45 6.87 12.63
CA ARG A 130 -6.85 7.76 13.73
C ARG A 130 -5.66 8.49 14.39
N PHE A 131 -4.45 7.98 14.21
CA PHE A 131 -3.23 8.45 14.86
C PHE A 131 -2.23 9.05 13.88
N VAL A 132 -2.32 8.67 12.61
CA VAL A 132 -1.35 9.04 11.58
C VAL A 132 -2.02 9.95 10.55
N ASP A 133 -1.51 11.18 10.41
CA ASP A 133 -1.88 12.09 9.34
C ASP A 133 -1.07 11.71 8.08
N ALA A 134 -1.65 10.86 7.24
CA ALA A 134 -0.98 10.36 6.07
C ALA A 134 -0.88 11.42 4.97
N LYS A 135 0.27 11.49 4.27
CA LYS A 135 0.46 12.29 3.06
C LYS A 135 -0.26 11.65 1.87
N ALA A 136 -0.18 10.32 1.77
CA ALA A 136 -0.87 9.54 0.75
C ALA A 136 -1.39 8.23 1.32
N VAL A 137 -2.50 7.75 0.77
CA VAL A 137 -3.04 6.42 0.98
C VAL A 137 -3.14 5.74 -0.37
N VAL A 138 -2.43 4.62 -0.52
CA VAL A 138 -2.44 3.79 -1.73
C VAL A 138 -3.39 2.62 -1.49
N VAL A 139 -4.45 2.53 -2.30
CA VAL A 139 -5.40 1.41 -2.28
C VAL A 139 -5.17 0.56 -3.51
N THR A 140 -4.59 -0.62 -3.32
CA THR A 140 -4.16 -1.47 -4.44
C THR A 140 -5.33 -2.09 -5.19
N ASN A 141 -6.19 -2.78 -4.46
CA ASN A 141 -7.42 -3.42 -4.96
C ASN A 141 -8.30 -3.88 -3.80
N VAL A 142 -9.55 -4.25 -4.11
CA VAL A 142 -10.50 -4.83 -3.15
C VAL A 142 -11.08 -6.11 -3.75
N PHE A 143 -10.65 -7.26 -3.25
CA PHE A 143 -11.14 -8.58 -3.64
C PHE A 143 -11.79 -9.29 -2.46
N ARG A 144 -12.54 -10.35 -2.77
CA ARG A 144 -12.99 -11.31 -1.77
C ARG A 144 -11.80 -12.14 -1.31
N ASP A 145 -11.64 -12.32 0.00
CA ASP A 145 -10.68 -13.29 0.51
C ASP A 145 -11.19 -14.73 0.22
N GLN A 146 -10.27 -15.65 -0.15
CA GLN A 146 -10.62 -17.00 -0.61
C GLN A 146 -11.34 -17.86 0.44
N LEU A 147 -11.33 -17.45 1.70
CA LEU A 147 -11.88 -18.20 2.84
C LEU A 147 -13.26 -17.70 3.29
N ASP A 148 -13.88 -16.74 2.60
CA ASP A 148 -14.90 -15.93 3.23
C ASP A 148 -16.30 -15.96 2.64
N ARG A 149 -17.25 -15.64 3.56
CA ARG A 149 -18.68 -15.70 3.42
C ARG A 149 -19.25 -14.40 2.79
N TYR A 150 -20.48 -14.47 2.33
CA TYR A 150 -21.24 -13.34 1.77
C TYR A 150 -21.14 -12.08 2.67
N GLY A 151 -20.77 -10.94 2.08
CA GLY A 151 -20.74 -9.62 2.73
C GLY A 151 -19.36 -9.05 3.05
N GLU A 152 -18.29 -9.80 2.87
CA GLU A 152 -16.94 -9.39 3.30
C GLU A 152 -16.29 -8.33 2.43
N VAL A 153 -16.51 -8.37 1.10
CA VAL A 153 -16.01 -7.32 0.19
C VAL A 153 -16.54 -5.95 0.62
N THR A 154 -17.84 -5.89 0.98
CA THR A 154 -18.46 -4.64 1.48
C THR A 154 -17.82 -4.20 2.81
N HIS A 155 -17.56 -5.16 3.71
CA HIS A 155 -16.92 -4.86 5.00
C HIS A 155 -15.47 -4.37 4.82
N THR A 156 -14.72 -4.99 3.93
CA THR A 156 -13.36 -4.58 3.56
C THR A 156 -13.36 -3.15 2.99
N LEU A 157 -14.25 -2.88 2.04
CA LEU A 157 -14.42 -1.55 1.45
C LEU A 157 -14.79 -0.51 2.52
N ASP A 158 -15.71 -0.84 3.44
CA ASP A 158 -16.11 0.04 4.55
C ASP A 158 -14.97 0.33 5.52
N ASN A 159 -14.12 -0.65 5.83
CA ASN A 159 -12.94 -0.43 6.67
C ASN A 159 -11.96 0.53 6.00
N ILE A 160 -11.70 0.36 4.70
CA ILE A 160 -10.87 1.27 3.91
C ILE A 160 -11.48 2.67 3.90
N ARG A 161 -12.79 2.79 3.62
CA ARG A 161 -13.52 4.07 3.59
C ARG A 161 -13.38 4.81 4.92
N ILE A 162 -13.65 4.15 6.05
CA ILE A 162 -13.50 4.76 7.38
C ILE A 162 -12.04 5.17 7.65
N GLY A 163 -11.08 4.37 7.21
CA GLY A 163 -9.66 4.70 7.32
C GLY A 163 -9.30 5.99 6.55
N ILE A 164 -9.87 6.15 5.35
CA ILE A 164 -9.68 7.36 4.54
C ILE A 164 -10.40 8.56 5.17
N GLU A 165 -11.60 8.39 5.70
CA GLU A 165 -12.34 9.45 6.43
C GLU A 165 -11.53 10.03 7.60
N ASN A 166 -10.73 9.21 8.27
CA ASN A 166 -9.78 9.66 9.30
C ASN A 166 -8.57 10.39 8.71
N SER A 167 -8.18 10.09 7.45
CA SER A 167 -6.99 10.61 6.75
C SER A 167 -7.35 11.81 5.85
N LYS A 168 -7.96 12.85 6.41
CA LYS A 168 -8.59 13.96 5.66
C LYS A 168 -7.65 14.72 4.72
N ASN A 169 -6.37 14.76 5.03
CA ASN A 169 -5.36 15.51 4.28
C ASN A 169 -4.62 14.64 3.25
N ALA A 170 -4.89 13.33 3.24
CA ALA A 170 -4.19 12.41 2.36
C ALA A 170 -4.64 12.56 0.91
N VAL A 171 -3.70 12.46 -0.02
CA VAL A 171 -3.99 12.19 -1.43
C VAL A 171 -4.23 10.68 -1.58
N LEU A 172 -5.30 10.30 -2.24
CA LEU A 172 -5.61 8.89 -2.50
C LEU A 172 -4.99 8.46 -3.81
N CYS A 173 -4.19 7.40 -3.80
CA CYS A 173 -3.77 6.70 -5.01
C CYS A 173 -4.67 5.47 -5.17
N VAL A 174 -5.58 5.48 -6.13
CA VAL A 174 -6.68 4.52 -6.25
C VAL A 174 -6.66 3.84 -7.62
N ASN A 175 -6.89 2.53 -7.63
CA ASN A 175 -6.99 1.76 -8.85
C ASN A 175 -8.27 2.10 -9.61
N ALA A 176 -8.14 2.69 -10.81
CA ALA A 176 -9.27 3.05 -11.69
C ALA A 176 -9.94 1.82 -12.31
N ASP A 177 -9.20 0.73 -12.46
CA ASP A 177 -9.65 -0.51 -13.09
C ASP A 177 -10.30 -1.48 -12.10
N ASP A 178 -10.32 -1.11 -10.82
CA ASP A 178 -11.09 -1.75 -9.77
C ASP A 178 -12.30 -0.88 -9.43
N SER A 179 -13.49 -1.32 -9.83
CA SER A 179 -14.74 -0.55 -9.63
C SER A 179 -15.08 -0.31 -8.17
N LEU A 180 -14.66 -1.20 -7.27
CA LEU A 180 -14.84 -1.05 -5.82
C LEU A 180 -13.91 0.04 -5.28
N CYS A 181 -12.62 -0.01 -5.65
CA CYS A 181 -11.66 1.04 -5.30
C CYS A 181 -12.09 2.40 -5.88
N ALA A 182 -12.46 2.45 -7.16
CA ALA A 182 -12.89 3.67 -7.83
C ALA A 182 -14.10 4.32 -7.14
N SER A 183 -15.02 3.52 -6.56
CA SER A 183 -16.19 4.01 -5.82
C SER A 183 -15.85 4.82 -4.56
N LEU A 184 -14.65 4.67 -4.00
CA LEU A 184 -14.20 5.43 -2.83
C LEU A 184 -14.12 6.93 -3.11
N HIS A 185 -13.72 7.32 -4.33
CA HIS A 185 -13.66 8.72 -4.74
C HIS A 185 -15.00 9.44 -4.62
N ASP A 186 -16.04 8.73 -4.84
CA ASP A 186 -17.39 9.29 -4.97
C ASP A 186 -17.98 9.81 -3.65
N VAL A 187 -17.49 9.28 -2.53
CA VAL A 187 -18.04 9.55 -1.20
C VAL A 187 -17.04 10.25 -0.28
N LEU A 188 -15.82 10.51 -0.77
CA LEU A 188 -14.73 11.08 0.03
C LEU A 188 -14.21 12.37 -0.61
N PRO A 189 -13.95 13.42 0.20
CA PRO A 189 -13.52 14.73 -0.32
C PRO A 189 -12.01 14.80 -0.64
N ASN A 190 -11.28 13.74 -0.42
CA ASN A 190 -9.84 13.70 -0.60
C ASN A 190 -9.44 13.93 -2.07
N PRO A 191 -8.32 14.61 -2.35
CA PRO A 191 -7.73 14.60 -3.69
C PRO A 191 -7.37 13.17 -4.10
N VAL A 192 -7.58 12.83 -5.38
CA VAL A 192 -7.31 11.48 -5.89
C VAL A 192 -6.37 11.53 -7.08
N VAL A 193 -5.43 10.60 -7.11
CA VAL A 193 -4.63 10.21 -8.27
C VAL A 193 -5.07 8.80 -8.64
N PHE A 194 -5.77 8.65 -9.74
CA PHE A 194 -6.14 7.36 -10.26
C PHE A 194 -4.99 6.73 -11.03
N PHE A 195 -4.76 5.44 -10.80
CA PHE A 195 -3.82 4.67 -11.59
C PHE A 195 -4.53 3.48 -12.26
N GLY A 196 -3.98 3.00 -13.38
CA GLY A 196 -4.60 1.90 -14.12
C GLY A 196 -3.80 1.46 -15.34
N VAL A 197 -4.42 0.62 -16.16
CA VAL A 197 -3.85 0.07 -17.39
C VAL A 197 -4.84 0.30 -18.53
N ASP A 198 -4.46 1.08 -19.55
CA ASP A 198 -5.33 1.44 -20.68
C ASP A 198 -5.09 0.56 -21.92
N THR A 199 -4.57 -0.63 -21.72
CA THR A 199 -4.33 -1.60 -22.78
C THR A 199 -4.53 -3.03 -22.27
N PRO A 200 -5.00 -3.99 -23.06
CA PRO A 200 -5.06 -5.37 -22.66
C PRO A 200 -3.66 -5.90 -22.28
N ILE A 201 -3.56 -6.56 -21.13
CA ILE A 201 -2.33 -7.26 -20.71
C ILE A 201 -2.29 -8.64 -21.36
N TYR A 202 -3.42 -9.30 -21.43
CA TYR A 202 -3.58 -10.60 -22.06
C TYR A 202 -4.53 -10.49 -23.26
N HIS A 203 -4.22 -11.23 -24.33
CA HIS A 203 -5.05 -11.23 -25.54
C HIS A 203 -6.24 -12.18 -25.45
N ASP A 204 -6.12 -13.24 -24.65
CA ASP A 204 -7.19 -14.19 -24.41
C ASP A 204 -8.05 -13.75 -23.23
N ARG A 205 -9.36 -13.73 -23.44
CA ARG A 205 -10.31 -13.39 -22.38
C ARG A 205 -10.38 -14.53 -21.37
N VAL A 206 -9.95 -14.25 -20.15
CA VAL A 206 -10.14 -15.17 -19.02
C VAL A 206 -11.52 -14.89 -18.43
N GLU A 207 -12.44 -15.88 -18.53
CA GLU A 207 -13.72 -15.83 -17.82
C GLU A 207 -13.46 -16.17 -16.36
N GLU A 208 -13.28 -15.15 -15.52
CA GLU A 208 -13.19 -15.29 -14.09
C GLU A 208 -14.45 -14.78 -13.41
N LEU A 209 -14.75 -15.34 -12.23
CA LEU A 209 -15.83 -14.86 -11.39
C LEU A 209 -15.52 -13.43 -10.90
N SER A 210 -16.35 -12.48 -11.29
CA SER A 210 -16.22 -11.09 -10.85
C SER A 210 -16.80 -10.92 -9.45
N ASP A 211 -16.01 -10.36 -8.53
CA ASP A 211 -16.48 -9.98 -7.19
C ASP A 211 -17.35 -8.71 -7.20
N ALA A 212 -17.32 -7.97 -8.31
CA ALA A 212 -18.06 -6.73 -8.50
C ALA A 212 -18.73 -6.67 -9.88
N PRO A 213 -19.73 -7.52 -10.18
CA PRO A 213 -20.36 -7.54 -11.50
C PRO A 213 -21.27 -6.32 -11.75
N TYR A 214 -21.71 -5.64 -10.70
CA TYR A 214 -22.64 -4.51 -10.80
C TYR A 214 -22.06 -3.25 -10.15
N CYS A 215 -22.36 -2.12 -10.78
CA CYS A 215 -22.01 -0.81 -10.20
C CYS A 215 -22.68 -0.62 -8.82
N ILE A 216 -21.89 -0.28 -7.82
CA ILE A 216 -22.38 -0.03 -6.47
C ILE A 216 -23.46 1.07 -6.45
N ARG A 217 -23.34 2.06 -7.34
CA ARG A 217 -24.24 3.23 -7.39
C ARG A 217 -25.50 2.98 -8.21
N CYS A 218 -25.34 2.76 -9.51
CA CYS A 218 -26.48 2.70 -10.43
C CYS A 218 -27.02 1.27 -10.64
N LYS A 219 -26.37 0.25 -10.05
CA LYS A 219 -26.76 -1.17 -10.10
C LYS A 219 -26.77 -1.78 -11.50
N HIS A 220 -26.25 -1.07 -12.49
CA HIS A 220 -26.10 -1.65 -13.84
C HIS A 220 -24.90 -2.61 -13.85
N GLU A 221 -25.03 -3.65 -14.65
CA GLU A 221 -23.95 -4.61 -14.90
C GLU A 221 -22.79 -3.93 -15.65
N TYR A 222 -21.56 -4.25 -15.25
CA TYR A 222 -20.39 -3.75 -15.96
C TYR A 222 -20.14 -4.52 -17.24
N VAL A 223 -19.88 -3.81 -18.31
CA VAL A 223 -19.42 -4.36 -19.60
C VAL A 223 -17.93 -4.04 -19.71
N TYR A 224 -17.12 -5.08 -19.81
CA TYR A 224 -15.67 -4.92 -19.91
C TYR A 224 -15.21 -4.89 -21.37
N ASP A 225 -14.28 -3.98 -21.69
CA ASP A 225 -13.55 -4.02 -22.95
C ASP A 225 -12.48 -5.13 -22.91
N TYR A 226 -11.82 -5.27 -21.74
CA TYR A 226 -10.92 -6.36 -21.40
C TYR A 226 -10.83 -6.53 -19.89
N VAL A 227 -10.56 -7.75 -19.47
CA VAL A 227 -10.32 -8.12 -18.06
C VAL A 227 -8.88 -8.62 -17.95
N THR A 228 -8.19 -8.20 -16.90
CA THR A 228 -6.84 -8.66 -16.60
C THR A 228 -6.86 -9.78 -15.57
N TYR A 229 -7.61 -9.58 -14.48
CA TYR A 229 -7.67 -10.51 -13.35
C TYR A 229 -8.93 -10.23 -12.52
N GLY A 230 -9.78 -11.22 -12.33
CA GLY A 230 -11.02 -11.10 -11.59
C GLY A 230 -11.92 -9.99 -12.16
N HIS A 231 -12.12 -8.91 -11.41
CA HIS A 231 -12.86 -7.72 -11.87
C HIS A 231 -11.95 -6.53 -12.22
N LEU A 232 -10.63 -6.74 -12.24
CA LEU A 232 -9.70 -5.70 -12.71
C LEU A 232 -9.68 -5.66 -14.24
N GLY A 233 -9.93 -4.50 -14.80
CA GLY A 233 -9.89 -4.29 -16.23
C GLY A 233 -10.54 -3.00 -16.68
N SER A 234 -10.58 -2.78 -17.99
CA SER A 234 -11.28 -1.64 -18.57
C SER A 234 -12.77 -1.94 -18.64
N TYR A 235 -13.55 -1.39 -17.72
CA TYR A 235 -15.01 -1.50 -17.73
C TYR A 235 -15.66 -0.26 -18.30
N ARG A 236 -16.72 -0.44 -19.07
CA ARG A 236 -17.58 0.64 -19.56
C ARG A 236 -18.63 0.96 -18.52
N GLY A 237 -18.84 2.23 -18.27
CA GLY A 237 -19.89 2.70 -17.39
C GLY A 237 -19.70 4.18 -17.06
N TYR A 238 -20.75 4.79 -16.51
CA TYR A 238 -20.78 6.22 -16.19
C TYR A 238 -19.81 6.64 -15.08
N HIS A 239 -19.17 5.68 -14.41
CA HIS A 239 -18.40 5.92 -13.19
C HIS A 239 -16.95 5.38 -13.22
N ARG A 240 -16.43 4.97 -14.39
CA ARG A 240 -15.00 4.67 -14.51
C ARG A 240 -14.23 5.98 -14.58
N PRO A 241 -13.37 6.26 -13.61
CA PRO A 241 -12.50 7.43 -13.68
C PRO A 241 -11.40 7.22 -14.72
N GLN A 242 -10.93 8.32 -15.31
CA GLN A 242 -9.76 8.27 -16.16
C GLN A 242 -8.49 8.25 -15.30
N PRO A 243 -7.59 7.27 -15.46
CA PRO A 243 -6.37 7.24 -14.68
C PRO A 243 -5.40 8.34 -15.13
N GLN A 244 -4.77 9.03 -14.15
CA GLN A 244 -3.75 10.05 -14.39
C GLN A 244 -2.36 9.41 -14.56
N VAL A 245 -2.10 8.31 -13.85
CA VAL A 245 -0.87 7.53 -13.94
C VAL A 245 -1.23 6.16 -14.47
N HIS A 246 -0.85 5.84 -15.68
CA HIS A 246 -1.32 4.61 -16.32
C HIS A 246 -0.30 3.99 -17.27
N VAL A 247 -0.48 2.71 -17.54
CA VAL A 247 0.24 2.00 -18.60
C VAL A 247 -0.55 2.15 -19.89
N THR A 248 0.08 2.75 -20.90
CA THR A 248 -0.50 2.94 -22.24
C THR A 248 -0.18 1.79 -23.19
N LYS A 249 0.93 1.08 -22.94
CA LYS A 249 1.35 -0.06 -23.77
C LYS A 249 2.01 -1.13 -22.90
N VAL A 250 1.65 -2.38 -23.16
CA VAL A 250 2.38 -3.55 -22.73
C VAL A 250 3.13 -4.08 -23.94
N LEU A 251 4.46 -3.89 -23.95
CA LEU A 251 5.31 -4.26 -25.09
C LEU A 251 5.61 -5.75 -25.08
N ARG A 252 5.75 -6.31 -23.87
CA ARG A 252 6.00 -7.72 -23.62
C ARG A 252 5.53 -8.07 -22.22
N THR A 253 4.99 -9.26 -22.05
CA THR A 253 4.76 -9.89 -20.73
C THR A 253 4.99 -11.39 -20.86
N ASP A 254 5.72 -11.94 -19.91
CA ASP A 254 6.02 -13.37 -19.84
C ASP A 254 6.10 -13.81 -18.35
N ASP A 255 6.57 -15.04 -18.12
CA ASP A 255 6.64 -15.63 -16.77
C ASP A 255 7.77 -15.04 -15.91
N GLU A 256 8.56 -14.12 -16.43
CA GLU A 256 9.70 -13.54 -15.71
C GLU A 256 9.58 -12.02 -15.54
N HIS A 257 9.07 -11.33 -16.58
CA HIS A 257 9.01 -9.87 -16.56
C HIS A 257 7.94 -9.32 -17.51
N SER A 258 7.64 -8.03 -17.32
CA SER A 258 6.80 -7.25 -18.21
C SER A 258 7.52 -5.96 -18.61
N GLU A 259 7.46 -5.62 -19.92
CA GLU A 259 7.94 -4.34 -20.45
C GLU A 259 6.75 -3.46 -20.77
N VAL A 260 6.70 -2.28 -20.20
CA VAL A 260 5.55 -1.38 -20.28
C VAL A 260 5.95 0.06 -20.56
N ILE A 261 5.01 0.85 -21.05
CA ILE A 261 5.14 2.32 -21.16
C ILE A 261 4.13 2.94 -20.20
N PHE A 262 4.63 3.62 -19.17
CA PHE A 262 3.84 4.48 -18.29
C PHE A 262 3.61 5.84 -18.92
N GLU A 263 2.46 6.44 -18.61
CA GLU A 263 2.14 7.81 -18.97
C GLU A 263 1.59 8.58 -17.77
N GLU A 264 2.04 9.82 -17.61
CA GLU A 264 1.49 10.81 -16.68
C GLU A 264 1.58 12.19 -17.32
N ASN A 265 0.47 12.91 -17.39
CA ASN A 265 0.39 14.27 -17.95
C ASN A 265 1.00 14.40 -19.36
N GLY A 266 0.87 13.36 -20.20
CA GLY A 266 1.42 13.31 -21.56
C GLY A 266 2.91 12.95 -21.63
N LYS A 267 3.61 12.82 -20.50
CA LYS A 267 4.99 12.29 -20.44
C LYS A 267 4.95 10.78 -20.43
N GLN A 268 5.67 10.16 -21.36
CA GLN A 268 5.78 8.69 -21.44
C GLN A 268 7.17 8.23 -21.05
N VAL A 269 7.25 7.16 -20.25
CA VAL A 269 8.50 6.53 -19.83
C VAL A 269 8.40 5.00 -19.90
N PRO A 270 9.42 4.32 -20.47
CA PRO A 270 9.47 2.87 -20.44
C PRO A 270 9.92 2.34 -19.08
N ALA A 271 9.46 1.17 -18.71
CA ALA A 271 9.93 0.44 -17.55
C ALA A 271 9.87 -1.07 -17.77
N SER A 272 10.79 -1.79 -17.13
CA SER A 272 10.79 -3.25 -17.04
C SER A 272 10.41 -3.66 -15.62
N ILE A 273 9.44 -4.54 -15.47
CA ILE A 273 8.95 -5.05 -14.19
C ILE A 273 9.40 -6.50 -14.09
N HIS A 274 10.46 -6.77 -13.34
CA HIS A 274 11.07 -8.11 -13.20
C HIS A 274 10.31 -8.98 -12.20
N LEU A 275 9.01 -9.09 -12.42
CA LEU A 275 8.08 -9.93 -11.69
C LEU A 275 7.07 -10.55 -12.65
N PRO A 276 6.73 -11.84 -12.48
CA PRO A 276 5.74 -12.50 -13.32
C PRO A 276 4.31 -12.03 -13.03
N GLY A 277 3.49 -12.07 -14.06
CA GLY A 277 2.05 -11.86 -13.96
C GLY A 277 1.59 -10.39 -14.06
N GLY A 278 0.52 -10.19 -14.80
CA GLY A 278 -0.04 -8.86 -15.11
C GLY A 278 -0.51 -8.07 -13.89
N TYR A 279 -0.82 -8.74 -12.76
CA TYR A 279 -1.14 -8.05 -11.50
C TYR A 279 0.04 -7.24 -10.95
N ASN A 280 1.29 -7.57 -11.31
CA ASN A 280 2.45 -6.78 -10.93
C ASN A 280 2.57 -5.48 -11.73
N ILE A 281 1.96 -5.39 -12.91
CA ILE A 281 1.83 -4.13 -13.63
C ILE A 281 0.95 -3.16 -12.82
N TYR A 282 -0.15 -3.63 -12.20
CA TYR A 282 -0.97 -2.80 -11.30
C TYR A 282 -0.21 -2.39 -10.03
N ASN A 283 0.59 -3.29 -9.44
CA ASN A 283 1.44 -2.94 -8.30
C ASN A 283 2.46 -1.84 -8.68
N ALA A 284 3.01 -1.90 -9.88
CA ALA A 284 3.90 -0.88 -10.40
C ALA A 284 3.17 0.44 -10.69
N CYS A 285 1.95 0.42 -11.25
CA CYS A 285 1.11 1.61 -11.40
C CYS A 285 0.84 2.29 -10.06
N ALA A 286 0.52 1.51 -9.01
CA ALA A 286 0.33 2.01 -7.65
C ALA A 286 1.60 2.66 -7.07
N CYS A 287 2.78 2.08 -7.35
CA CYS A 287 4.07 2.66 -6.99
C CYS A 287 4.31 3.98 -7.73
N MET A 288 4.06 4.04 -9.04
CA MET A 288 4.21 5.27 -9.84
C MET A 288 3.27 6.39 -9.36
N ALA A 289 2.01 6.05 -9.01
CA ALA A 289 1.07 7.02 -8.44
C ALA A 289 1.55 7.55 -7.07
N ALA A 290 2.09 6.68 -6.21
CA ALA A 290 2.68 7.10 -4.94
C ALA A 290 3.92 7.99 -5.16
N ALA A 291 4.77 7.67 -6.14
CA ALA A 291 5.93 8.47 -6.53
C ALA A 291 5.52 9.87 -6.99
N SER A 292 4.49 9.97 -7.83
CA SER A 292 3.91 11.25 -8.28
C SER A 292 3.47 12.12 -7.10
N VAL A 293 2.70 11.57 -6.16
CA VAL A 293 2.24 12.29 -4.94
C VAL A 293 3.41 12.74 -4.07
N MET A 294 4.49 11.97 -4.04
CA MET A 294 5.71 12.29 -3.28
C MET A 294 6.65 13.24 -4.02
N GLY A 295 6.33 13.64 -5.25
CA GLY A 295 7.15 14.52 -6.07
C GLY A 295 8.43 13.87 -6.59
N ILE A 296 8.46 12.54 -6.68
CA ILE A 296 9.57 11.79 -7.28
C ILE A 296 9.41 11.85 -8.80
N ASP A 297 10.50 12.16 -9.50
CA ASP A 297 10.50 12.22 -10.97
C ASP A 297 10.09 10.87 -11.57
N MET A 298 9.24 10.91 -12.59
CA MET A 298 8.68 9.74 -13.24
C MET A 298 9.74 8.82 -13.86
N GLU A 299 10.82 9.39 -14.44
CA GLU A 299 11.92 8.60 -15.02
C GLU A 299 12.71 7.87 -13.94
N LEU A 300 12.93 8.55 -12.80
CA LEU A 300 13.60 7.95 -11.65
C LEU A 300 12.74 6.80 -11.08
N ALA A 301 11.44 7.01 -10.90
CA ALA A 301 10.53 5.97 -10.40
C ALA A 301 10.48 4.76 -11.35
N ALA A 302 10.39 4.99 -12.68
CA ALA A 302 10.41 3.92 -13.68
C ALA A 302 11.74 3.17 -13.71
N LYS A 303 12.87 3.87 -13.55
CA LYS A 303 14.19 3.26 -13.42
C LYS A 303 14.29 2.40 -12.16
N SER A 304 13.74 2.87 -11.04
CA SER A 304 13.71 2.12 -9.77
C SER A 304 12.90 0.83 -9.91
N LEU A 305 11.76 0.86 -10.62
CA LEU A 305 11.00 -0.35 -10.95
C LEU A 305 11.82 -1.34 -11.79
N SER A 306 12.59 -0.83 -12.75
CA SER A 306 13.43 -1.65 -13.63
C SER A 306 14.65 -2.26 -12.91
N SER A 307 15.07 -1.70 -11.78
CA SER A 307 16.12 -2.25 -10.92
C SER A 307 15.59 -3.12 -9.77
N PHE A 308 14.26 -3.12 -9.57
CA PHE A 308 13.63 -3.86 -8.49
C PHE A 308 13.70 -5.36 -8.72
N ALA A 309 14.25 -6.09 -7.75
CA ALA A 309 14.24 -7.54 -7.71
C ALA A 309 13.44 -8.03 -6.50
N CYS A 310 12.65 -9.07 -6.68
CA CYS A 310 11.86 -9.64 -5.59
C CYS A 310 12.77 -10.17 -4.49
N GLY A 311 12.56 -9.72 -3.25
CA GLY A 311 13.27 -10.24 -2.09
C GLY A 311 12.64 -11.54 -1.57
N PHE A 312 13.39 -12.24 -0.73
CA PHE A 312 13.10 -13.53 -0.10
C PHE A 312 11.62 -13.81 0.20
N GLY A 313 11.13 -14.99 -0.23
CA GLY A 313 9.87 -15.59 0.23
C GLY A 313 8.65 -15.39 -0.66
N ARG A 314 8.78 -14.75 -1.84
CA ARG A 314 7.69 -14.67 -2.84
C ARG A 314 8.26 -14.91 -4.23
N MET A 315 7.82 -16.02 -4.88
CA MET A 315 8.20 -16.42 -6.24
C MET A 315 9.70 -16.59 -6.45
N GLU A 316 10.41 -17.18 -5.47
CA GLU A 316 11.80 -17.59 -5.67
C GLU A 316 11.85 -18.84 -6.55
N LYS A 317 12.63 -18.77 -7.63
CA LYS A 317 13.00 -19.95 -8.41
C LYS A 317 14.17 -20.66 -7.73
N PHE A 318 13.96 -21.88 -7.29
CA PHE A 318 15.02 -22.75 -6.80
C PHE A 318 15.38 -23.75 -7.89
N ARG A 319 16.62 -23.73 -8.38
CA ARG A 319 17.14 -24.82 -9.19
C ARG A 319 17.45 -26.02 -8.31
N ILE A 320 16.72 -27.10 -8.52
CA ILE A 320 16.95 -28.38 -7.87
C ILE A 320 17.42 -29.36 -8.96
N ASN A 321 18.73 -29.72 -8.96
CA ASN A 321 19.32 -30.72 -9.84
C ASN A 321 18.99 -30.51 -11.34
N ASP A 322 19.43 -29.41 -11.94
CA ASP A 322 19.25 -29.05 -13.36
C ASP A 322 17.80 -29.06 -13.90
N ALA A 323 16.81 -29.10 -13.04
CA ALA A 323 15.42 -28.86 -13.39
C ALA A 323 14.97 -27.48 -12.89
N ASP A 324 14.32 -26.72 -13.79
CA ASP A 324 13.66 -25.46 -13.45
C ASP A 324 12.35 -25.72 -12.72
#